data_a1d1cfed119651bffb9a2ce672f273de
#
_entry.id   a1d1cfed119651bffb9a2ce672f273de
#
_cell.length_a   1.000
_cell.length_b   1.000
_cell.length_c   1.000
_cell.angle_alpha   90.00
_cell.angle_beta   90.00
_cell.angle_gamma   90.00
#
_symmetry.space_group_name_H-M   'P 1'
#
loop_
_entity.id
_entity.type
_entity.pdbx_description
1 polymer ?
#
loop_
_entity_poly.entity_id
_entity_poly.type
_entity_poly.pdbx_seq_one_letter_code
_entity_poly.pdbx_strand_id
1 'polypeptide(L)'
;TTSSAASDVYKRQVNDFMLLTENLKDDEINNALSLTGVVHLKNKNLGTLSGGEFQRVLLARAISKKPDLLVLDEPVQGVDFTGEIALYELIKDISEKLNCGILLISHDLHTVMSATDHVVCLNGHVCCSGSPKDVARNNEYKALFGEQASQTLSLYEHKHDHTHDHDGEIKKN
;
A
#
# COMPACT_ATOMS: atom_id res chain seq x y z
N THR A 1 28.44 12.87 9.48
CA THR A 1 28.10 13.57 8.23
C THR A 1 26.80 13.11 7.55
N THR A 2 26.04 12.20 8.16
CA THR A 2 24.74 11.69 7.62
C THR A 2 23.55 12.60 7.89
N SER A 3 23.67 13.58 8.77
CA SER A 3 22.58 14.51 9.15
C SER A 3 22.28 15.59 8.08
N SER A 4 23.25 15.97 7.25
CA SER A 4 23.09 17.05 6.27
C SER A 4 22.21 16.63 5.08
N ALA A 5 22.42 15.45 4.52
CA ALA A 5 21.69 15.01 3.32
C ALA A 5 20.20 14.76 3.58
N ALA A 6 19.86 14.19 4.74
CA ALA A 6 18.46 14.00 5.13
C ALA A 6 17.74 15.36 5.32
N SER A 7 18.41 16.33 5.97
CA SER A 7 17.89 17.70 6.15
C SER A 7 17.62 18.40 4.82
N ASP A 8 18.43 18.17 3.81
CA ASP A 8 18.27 18.81 2.50
C ASP A 8 17.12 18.21 1.66
N VAL A 9 16.80 16.94 1.85
CA VAL A 9 15.64 16.31 1.20
C VAL A 9 14.33 16.89 1.75
N TYR A 10 14.21 17.06 3.06
CA TYR A 10 12.99 17.62 3.68
C TYR A 10 12.73 19.10 3.32
N LYS A 11 13.75 19.85 2.88
CA LYS A 11 13.60 21.24 2.42
C LYS A 11 13.13 21.34 0.97
N ARG A 12 13.11 20.23 0.20
CA ARG A 12 12.70 20.22 -1.20
C ARG A 12 11.19 20.29 -1.33
N GLN A 13 10.74 20.90 -2.40
CA GLN A 13 9.32 20.82 -2.80
C GLN A 13 8.99 19.44 -3.37
N VAL A 14 7.70 19.08 -3.31
CA VAL A 14 7.19 17.84 -3.91
C VAL A 14 7.60 17.73 -5.39
N ASN A 15 7.47 18.82 -6.15
CA ASN A 15 7.87 18.84 -7.56
C ASN A 15 9.36 18.49 -7.76
N ASP A 16 10.24 19.07 -6.96
CA ASP A 16 11.68 18.80 -7.05
C ASP A 16 12.01 17.35 -6.70
N PHE A 17 11.26 16.80 -5.72
CA PHE A 17 11.38 15.39 -5.35
C PHE A 17 10.94 14.45 -6.47
N MET A 18 9.86 14.77 -7.18
CA MET A 18 9.40 14.01 -8.35
C MET A 18 10.44 14.04 -9.47
N LEU A 19 11.08 15.19 -9.70
CA LEU A 19 12.13 15.38 -10.72
C LEU A 19 13.42 14.60 -10.43
N LEU A 20 13.62 14.05 -9.22
CA LEU A 20 14.73 13.11 -8.97
C LEU A 20 14.56 11.79 -9.75
N THR A 21 13.38 11.51 -10.30
CA THR A 21 13.17 10.41 -11.25
C THR A 21 13.61 10.86 -12.64
N GLU A 22 14.58 10.16 -13.21
CA GLU A 22 15.16 10.51 -14.49
C GLU A 22 14.13 10.61 -15.62
N ASN A 23 14.28 11.62 -16.46
CA ASN A 23 13.46 11.85 -17.67
C ASN A 23 11.95 11.92 -17.41
N LEU A 24 11.53 12.43 -16.25
CA LEU A 24 10.13 12.63 -15.91
C LEU A 24 9.65 13.98 -16.46
N LYS A 25 8.58 13.97 -17.26
CA LYS A 25 7.95 15.18 -17.79
C LYS A 25 6.92 15.76 -16.82
N ASP A 26 6.62 17.04 -16.94
CA ASP A 26 5.66 17.73 -16.06
C ASP A 26 4.25 17.11 -16.09
N ASP A 27 3.81 16.67 -17.28
CA ASP A 27 2.52 15.98 -17.45
C ASP A 27 2.50 14.62 -16.71
N GLU A 28 3.61 13.88 -16.73
CA GLU A 28 3.73 12.60 -16.01
C GLU A 28 3.72 12.84 -14.50
N ILE A 29 4.38 13.91 -14.02
CA ILE A 29 4.33 14.33 -12.60
C ILE A 29 2.90 14.66 -12.20
N ASN A 30 2.22 15.53 -12.96
CA ASN A 30 0.85 15.94 -12.65
C ASN A 30 -0.11 14.75 -12.65
N ASN A 31 0.03 13.83 -13.60
CA ASN A 31 -0.79 12.63 -13.67
C ASN A 31 -0.56 11.70 -12.46
N ALA A 32 0.69 11.44 -12.09
CA ALA A 32 1.02 10.60 -10.95
C ALA A 32 0.50 11.21 -9.63
N LEU A 33 0.71 12.52 -9.42
CA LEU A 33 0.20 13.23 -8.24
C LEU A 33 -1.34 13.27 -8.20
N SER A 34 -1.99 13.33 -9.36
CA SER A 34 -3.46 13.27 -9.46
C SER A 34 -3.99 11.90 -9.12
N LEU A 35 -3.34 10.82 -9.62
CA LEU A 35 -3.70 9.44 -9.32
C LEU A 35 -3.65 9.14 -7.81
N THR A 36 -2.70 9.76 -7.10
CA THR A 36 -2.57 9.61 -5.64
C THR A 36 -3.32 10.67 -4.82
N GLY A 37 -4.04 11.59 -5.50
CA GLY A 37 -4.88 12.61 -4.84
C GLY A 37 -4.10 13.78 -4.22
N VAL A 38 -2.82 13.98 -4.56
CA VAL A 38 -1.95 14.98 -3.92
C VAL A 38 -1.38 16.04 -4.87
N VAL A 39 -1.99 16.24 -6.04
CA VAL A 39 -1.55 17.26 -7.01
C VAL A 39 -1.51 18.67 -6.42
N HIS A 40 -2.40 18.99 -5.48
CA HIS A 40 -2.46 20.27 -4.77
C HIS A 40 -1.24 20.53 -3.87
N LEU A 41 -0.45 19.48 -3.58
CA LEU A 41 0.77 19.56 -2.77
C LEU A 41 2.04 19.80 -3.61
N LYS A 42 1.95 19.87 -4.94
CA LYS A 42 3.09 19.92 -5.86
C LYS A 42 4.17 20.94 -5.47
N ASN A 43 3.75 22.11 -4.97
CA ASN A 43 4.65 23.20 -4.59
C ASN A 43 4.91 23.30 -3.07
N LYS A 44 4.41 22.33 -2.27
CA LYS A 44 4.68 22.28 -0.83
C LYS A 44 6.03 21.62 -0.53
N ASN A 45 6.65 22.01 0.58
CA ASN A 45 7.86 21.36 1.09
C ASN A 45 7.52 19.99 1.68
N LEU A 46 8.32 18.97 1.38
CA LEU A 46 8.14 17.62 1.90
C LEU A 46 8.05 17.57 3.43
N GLY A 47 8.87 18.36 4.11
CA GLY A 47 8.89 18.41 5.58
C GLY A 47 7.64 19.03 6.23
N THR A 48 6.71 19.59 5.45
CA THR A 48 5.44 20.15 5.95
C THR A 48 4.25 19.22 5.71
N LEU A 49 4.48 18.07 5.09
CA LEU A 49 3.43 17.10 4.78
C LEU A 49 3.11 16.26 6.03
N SER A 50 1.84 15.86 6.16
CA SER A 50 1.47 14.79 7.08
C SER A 50 2.05 13.45 6.62
N GLY A 51 2.10 12.44 7.51
CA GLY A 51 2.57 11.10 7.16
C GLY A 51 1.83 10.52 5.96
N GLY A 52 0.51 10.60 5.93
CA GLY A 52 -0.32 10.11 4.82
C GLY A 52 -0.10 10.89 3.52
N GLU A 53 0.04 12.22 3.58
CA GLU A 53 0.38 13.04 2.39
C GLU A 53 1.75 12.66 1.84
N PHE A 54 2.73 12.46 2.72
CA PHE A 54 4.08 12.06 2.33
C PHE A 54 4.09 10.67 1.66
N GLN A 55 3.38 9.67 2.23
CA GLN A 55 3.28 8.34 1.65
C GLN A 55 2.61 8.37 0.26
N ARG A 56 1.56 9.20 0.07
CA ARG A 56 0.93 9.40 -1.23
C ARG A 56 1.86 10.04 -2.26
N VAL A 57 2.74 10.94 -1.84
CA VAL A 57 3.79 11.53 -2.70
C VAL A 57 4.84 10.48 -3.07
N LEU A 58 5.28 9.64 -2.12
CA LEU A 58 6.17 8.51 -2.41
C LEU A 58 5.57 7.55 -3.43
N LEU A 59 4.28 7.20 -3.23
CA LEU A 59 3.54 6.35 -4.16
C LEU A 59 3.43 7.00 -5.54
N ALA A 60 3.11 8.31 -5.62
CA ALA A 60 3.07 9.04 -6.89
C ALA A 60 4.39 8.93 -7.66
N ARG A 61 5.51 9.09 -6.95
CA ARG A 61 6.84 8.95 -7.56
C ARG A 61 7.09 7.53 -8.05
N ALA A 62 6.73 6.52 -7.27
CA ALA A 62 6.93 5.11 -7.64
C ALA A 62 6.14 4.73 -8.91
N ILE A 63 4.91 5.26 -9.07
CA ILE A 63 4.05 4.96 -10.23
C ILE A 63 4.28 5.87 -11.44
N SER A 64 5.08 6.92 -11.32
CA SER A 64 5.24 7.96 -12.35
C SER A 64 5.72 7.41 -13.70
N LYS A 65 6.45 6.30 -13.70
CA LYS A 65 6.93 5.60 -14.92
C LYS A 65 6.06 4.41 -15.32
N LYS A 66 4.89 4.24 -14.71
CA LYS A 66 3.96 3.13 -14.98
C LYS A 66 4.66 1.78 -14.94
N PRO A 67 5.21 1.38 -13.79
CA PRO A 67 5.94 0.12 -13.66
C PRO A 67 5.01 -1.09 -13.84
N ASP A 68 5.57 -2.22 -14.30
CA ASP A 68 4.85 -3.50 -14.34
C ASP A 68 4.76 -4.16 -12.95
N LEU A 69 5.68 -3.82 -12.04
CA LEU A 69 5.73 -4.28 -10.65
C LEU A 69 6.06 -3.12 -9.72
N LEU A 70 5.22 -2.94 -8.70
CA LEU A 70 5.40 -1.98 -7.63
C LEU A 70 5.82 -2.70 -6.35
N VAL A 71 7.00 -2.36 -5.82
CA VAL A 71 7.50 -2.91 -4.55
C VAL A 71 7.30 -1.87 -3.45
N LEU A 72 6.54 -2.23 -2.43
CA LEU A 72 6.16 -1.37 -1.30
C LEU A 72 6.66 -2.00 0.01
N ASP A 73 7.56 -1.31 0.68
CA ASP A 73 8.10 -1.70 1.99
C ASP A 73 7.51 -0.80 3.06
N GLU A 74 6.68 -1.38 3.94
CA GLU A 74 5.97 -0.68 5.03
C GLU A 74 5.29 0.63 4.57
N PRO A 75 4.42 0.62 3.53
CA PRO A 75 3.92 1.83 2.89
C PRO A 75 3.03 2.71 3.79
N VAL A 76 2.54 2.18 4.90
CA VAL A 76 1.67 2.91 5.85
C VAL A 76 2.42 3.44 7.07
N GLN A 77 3.74 3.29 7.12
CA GLN A 77 4.53 3.74 8.26
C GLN A 77 4.36 5.24 8.50
N GLY A 78 3.94 5.61 9.73
CA GLY A 78 3.71 7.00 10.12
C GLY A 78 2.36 7.59 9.67
N VAL A 79 1.44 6.74 9.22
CA VAL A 79 0.06 7.10 8.86
C VAL A 79 -0.86 6.71 10.03
N ASP A 80 -1.93 7.45 10.26
CA ASP A 80 -2.94 7.07 11.23
C ASP A 80 -3.86 5.96 10.69
N PHE A 81 -4.59 5.28 11.56
CA PHE A 81 -5.40 4.11 11.21
C PHE A 81 -6.39 4.37 10.06
N THR A 82 -7.04 5.53 10.03
CA THR A 82 -7.99 5.88 8.94
C THR A 82 -7.24 6.09 7.62
N GLY A 83 -6.09 6.74 7.68
CA GLY A 83 -5.23 6.97 6.53
C GLY A 83 -4.61 5.68 5.97
N GLU A 84 -4.30 4.70 6.85
CA GLU A 84 -3.80 3.38 6.44
C GLU A 84 -4.81 2.67 5.53
N ILE A 85 -6.07 2.57 5.96
CA ILE A 85 -7.14 1.94 5.16
C ILE A 85 -7.25 2.63 3.81
N ALA A 86 -7.35 3.97 3.80
CA ALA A 86 -7.49 4.75 2.58
C ALA A 86 -6.25 4.64 1.66
N LEU A 87 -5.07 4.40 2.21
CA LEU A 87 -3.85 4.21 1.41
C LEU A 87 -3.81 2.82 0.77
N TYR A 88 -4.22 1.76 1.47
CA TYR A 88 -4.31 0.43 0.89
C TYR A 88 -5.38 0.32 -0.20
N GLU A 89 -6.54 0.96 -0.02
CA GLU A 89 -7.56 1.07 -1.07
C GLU A 89 -7.00 1.79 -2.30
N LEU A 90 -6.28 2.90 -2.11
CA LEU A 90 -5.62 3.62 -3.18
C LEU A 90 -4.57 2.77 -3.91
N ILE A 91 -3.76 1.99 -3.19
CA ILE A 91 -2.75 1.09 -3.77
C ILE A 91 -3.44 0.05 -4.67
N LYS A 92 -4.54 -0.53 -4.21
CA LYS A 92 -5.35 -1.48 -4.98
C LYS A 92 -5.90 -0.83 -6.26
N ASP A 93 -6.54 0.32 -6.15
CA ASP A 93 -7.10 1.07 -7.28
C ASP A 93 -6.02 1.40 -8.33
N ILE A 94 -4.82 1.77 -7.87
CA ILE A 94 -3.68 2.06 -8.75
C ILE A 94 -3.20 0.81 -9.46
N SER A 95 -3.09 -0.33 -8.75
CA SER A 95 -2.72 -1.61 -9.36
C SER A 95 -3.66 -1.97 -10.51
N GLU A 96 -4.96 -1.86 -10.28
CA GLU A 96 -5.99 -2.14 -11.29
C GLU A 96 -5.91 -1.16 -12.47
N LYS A 97 -5.80 0.14 -12.21
CA LYS A 97 -5.73 1.19 -13.26
C LYS A 97 -4.48 1.11 -14.12
N LEU A 98 -3.35 0.76 -13.52
CA LEU A 98 -2.07 0.65 -14.23
C LEU A 98 -1.80 -0.77 -14.73
N ASN A 99 -2.60 -1.75 -14.35
CA ASN A 99 -2.39 -3.18 -14.60
C ASN A 99 -0.98 -3.62 -14.16
N CYS A 100 -0.58 -3.22 -12.94
CA CYS A 100 0.73 -3.55 -12.38
C CYS A 100 0.61 -4.51 -11.20
N GLY A 101 1.55 -5.45 -11.09
CA GLY A 101 1.68 -6.31 -9.91
C GLY A 101 2.15 -5.52 -8.69
N ILE A 102 1.79 -5.98 -7.47
CA ILE A 102 2.26 -5.38 -6.22
C ILE A 102 2.98 -6.43 -5.39
N LEU A 103 4.19 -6.13 -4.96
CA LEU A 103 4.89 -6.81 -3.89
C LEU A 103 4.84 -5.94 -2.63
N LEU A 104 4.00 -6.32 -1.68
CA LEU A 104 3.84 -5.64 -0.40
C LEU A 104 4.68 -6.34 0.67
N ILE A 105 5.54 -5.59 1.35
CA ILE A 105 6.29 -6.05 2.52
C ILE A 105 5.69 -5.32 3.73
N SER A 106 5.20 -6.08 4.71
CA SER A 106 4.61 -5.52 5.92
C SER A 106 4.69 -6.50 7.09
N HIS A 107 4.71 -6.00 8.30
CA HIS A 107 4.54 -6.76 9.53
C HIS A 107 3.09 -6.73 10.05
N ASP A 108 2.20 -5.96 9.42
CA ASP A 108 0.78 -5.95 9.73
C ASP A 108 0.07 -7.16 9.10
N LEU A 109 -0.07 -8.20 9.90
CA LEU A 109 -0.70 -9.47 9.49
C LEU A 109 -2.14 -9.28 9.03
N HIS A 110 -2.89 -8.38 9.65
CA HIS A 110 -4.30 -8.15 9.31
C HIS A 110 -4.41 -7.64 7.88
N THR A 111 -3.65 -6.63 7.54
CA THR A 111 -3.63 -6.06 6.19
C THR A 111 -3.11 -7.05 5.16
N VAL A 112 -1.99 -7.72 5.44
CA VAL A 112 -1.43 -8.72 4.51
C VAL A 112 -2.46 -9.79 4.20
N MET A 113 -3.15 -10.33 5.20
CA MET A 113 -4.10 -11.43 5.01
C MET A 113 -5.43 -11.01 4.38
N SER A 114 -5.83 -9.73 4.52
CA SER A 114 -7.10 -9.23 3.97
C SER A 114 -6.97 -8.61 2.58
N ALA A 115 -5.80 -8.08 2.23
CA ALA A 115 -5.60 -7.26 1.04
C ALA A 115 -4.72 -7.91 -0.04
N THR A 116 -4.24 -9.16 0.15
CA THR A 116 -3.35 -9.82 -0.81
C THR A 116 -3.92 -11.12 -1.34
N ASP A 117 -3.51 -11.48 -2.56
CA ASP A 117 -3.89 -12.74 -3.21
C ASP A 117 -2.94 -13.89 -2.84
N HIS A 118 -1.69 -13.57 -2.55
CA HIS A 118 -0.64 -14.53 -2.21
C HIS A 118 0.26 -13.98 -1.12
N VAL A 119 0.58 -14.81 -0.14
CA VAL A 119 1.42 -14.49 1.01
C VAL A 119 2.65 -15.36 1.02
N VAL A 120 3.79 -14.76 1.36
CA VAL A 120 5.05 -15.45 1.64
C VAL A 120 5.52 -15.04 3.02
N CYS A 121 5.64 -16.01 3.94
CA CYS A 121 6.13 -15.76 5.29
C CYS A 121 7.64 -15.98 5.36
N LEU A 122 8.36 -15.00 5.90
CA LEU A 122 9.80 -14.99 6.02
C LEU A 122 10.22 -14.94 7.51
N ASN A 123 11.07 -15.88 7.91
CA ASN A 123 11.75 -15.88 9.20
C ASN A 123 13.16 -16.48 9.06
N GLY A 124 14.07 -15.73 8.41
CA GLY A 124 15.38 -16.23 8.02
C GLY A 124 15.35 -17.21 6.83
N HIS A 125 14.22 -17.84 6.56
CA HIS A 125 13.90 -18.68 5.40
C HIS A 125 12.40 -18.50 5.06
N VAL A 126 11.97 -19.05 3.93
CA VAL A 126 10.53 -19.11 3.58
C VAL A 126 9.89 -20.21 4.43
N CYS A 127 9.09 -19.81 5.42
CA CYS A 127 8.40 -20.74 6.33
C CYS A 127 7.14 -21.31 5.68
N CYS A 128 6.34 -20.45 5.03
CA CYS A 128 5.13 -20.85 4.34
C CYS A 128 4.82 -19.88 3.20
N SER A 129 4.04 -20.34 2.24
CA SER A 129 3.62 -19.57 1.08
C SER A 129 2.32 -20.13 0.54
N GLY A 130 1.43 -19.26 0.05
CA GLY A 130 0.16 -19.65 -0.51
C GLY A 130 -0.89 -18.55 -0.43
N SER A 131 -2.16 -18.90 -0.67
CA SER A 131 -3.24 -17.96 -0.40
C SER A 131 -3.30 -17.59 1.10
N PRO A 132 -3.86 -16.44 1.48
CA PRO A 132 -4.03 -16.09 2.89
C PRO A 132 -4.69 -17.19 3.72
N LYS A 133 -5.69 -17.90 3.15
CA LYS A 133 -6.37 -19.01 3.80
C LYS A 133 -5.47 -20.22 4.05
N ASP A 134 -4.62 -20.56 3.09
CA ASP A 134 -3.69 -21.69 3.21
C ASP A 134 -2.60 -21.38 4.24
N VAL A 135 -2.07 -20.14 4.19
CA VAL A 135 -1.06 -19.66 5.13
C VAL A 135 -1.61 -19.65 6.56
N ALA A 136 -2.83 -19.15 6.79
CA ALA A 136 -3.46 -19.12 8.11
C ALA A 136 -3.63 -20.52 8.74
N ARG A 137 -3.74 -21.57 7.93
CA ARG A 137 -3.85 -22.98 8.38
C ARG A 137 -2.51 -23.66 8.58
N ASN A 138 -1.43 -23.06 8.09
CA ASN A 138 -0.09 -23.64 8.14
C ASN A 138 0.44 -23.71 9.58
N ASN A 139 1.04 -24.83 9.96
CA ASN A 139 1.56 -25.04 11.32
C ASN A 139 2.75 -24.13 11.63
N GLU A 140 3.61 -23.82 10.66
CA GLU A 140 4.74 -22.91 10.85
C GLU A 140 4.26 -21.48 11.08
N TYR A 141 3.21 -21.03 10.37
CA TYR A 141 2.56 -19.76 10.61
C TYR A 141 2.01 -19.65 12.04
N LYS A 142 1.30 -20.71 12.51
CA LYS A 142 0.76 -20.78 13.87
C LYS A 142 1.86 -20.78 14.93
N ALA A 143 2.98 -21.43 14.67
CA ALA A 143 4.13 -21.46 15.57
C ALA A 143 4.79 -20.08 15.69
N LEU A 144 4.82 -19.28 14.60
CA LEU A 144 5.41 -17.94 14.58
C LEU A 144 4.52 -16.87 15.21
N PHE A 145 3.23 -16.88 14.91
CA PHE A 145 2.30 -15.80 15.27
C PHE A 145 1.25 -16.16 16.32
N GLY A 146 1.22 -17.43 16.73
CA GLY A 146 0.27 -17.98 17.71
C GLY A 146 -1.07 -18.41 17.10
N GLU A 147 -1.77 -19.30 17.80
CA GLU A 147 -3.07 -19.83 17.36
C GLU A 147 -4.16 -18.73 17.29
N GLN A 148 -4.08 -17.73 18.17
CA GLN A 148 -5.05 -16.62 18.17
C GLN A 148 -4.99 -15.78 16.91
N ALA A 149 -3.79 -15.49 16.38
CA ALA A 149 -3.63 -14.78 15.11
C ALA A 149 -4.29 -15.57 13.93
N SER A 150 -4.14 -16.89 13.94
CA SER A 150 -4.77 -17.79 12.96
C SER A 150 -6.30 -17.81 13.09
N GLN A 151 -6.86 -17.77 14.29
CA GLN A 151 -8.31 -17.78 14.55
C GLN A 151 -8.96 -16.45 14.19
N THR A 152 -8.32 -15.33 14.47
CA THR A 152 -8.83 -13.98 14.12
C THR A 152 -8.99 -13.84 12.62
N LEU A 153 -8.09 -14.41 11.84
CA LEU A 153 -8.13 -14.39 10.38
C LEU A 153 -9.21 -15.31 9.79
N SER A 154 -9.52 -16.44 10.46
CA SER A 154 -10.59 -17.35 10.04
C SER A 154 -12.00 -16.81 10.30
N LEU A 155 -12.16 -15.85 11.22
CA LEU A 155 -13.42 -15.17 11.50
C LEU A 155 -13.76 -14.07 10.48
N TYR A 156 -12.78 -13.64 9.68
CA TYR A 156 -12.95 -12.61 8.64
C TYR A 156 -13.46 -13.17 7.30
N GLU A 157 -14.12 -14.34 7.31
CA GLU A 157 -14.97 -14.75 6.19
C GLU A 157 -16.23 -13.87 6.14
N HIS A 158 -16.09 -12.62 5.75
CA HIS A 158 -17.22 -11.87 5.25
C HIS A 158 -17.62 -12.52 3.92
N LYS A 159 -18.65 -13.36 4.01
CA LYS A 159 -19.47 -13.71 2.87
C LYS A 159 -20.00 -12.42 2.26
N HIS A 160 -19.39 -11.96 1.20
CA HIS A 160 -20.01 -11.04 0.26
C HIS A 160 -21.05 -11.85 -0.55
N ASP A 161 -22.12 -12.27 0.11
CA ASP A 161 -23.22 -13.04 -0.49
C ASP A 161 -24.43 -12.12 -0.66
N HIS A 162 -24.18 -10.92 -1.23
CA HIS A 162 -25.24 -10.02 -1.65
C HIS A 162 -24.83 -9.31 -2.93
N THR A 163 -25.65 -9.48 -3.95
CA THR A 163 -25.62 -8.70 -5.18
C THR A 163 -26.46 -7.46 -4.96
N HIS A 164 -25.90 -6.29 -5.22
CA HIS A 164 -26.65 -5.03 -5.30
C HIS A 164 -27.32 -4.97 -6.68
N ASP A 165 -28.61 -4.68 -6.71
CA ASP A 165 -29.29 -4.30 -7.95
C ASP A 165 -29.08 -2.81 -8.24
N HIS A 166 -29.52 -2.37 -9.42
CA HIS A 166 -29.31 -1.01 -9.90
C HIS A 166 -29.90 0.10 -9.02
N ASP A 167 -30.74 -0.24 -8.02
CA ASP A 167 -31.43 0.69 -7.13
C ASP A 167 -30.89 0.65 -5.68
N GLY A 168 -29.83 -0.14 -5.40
CA GLY A 168 -29.15 -0.14 -4.10
C GLY A 168 -29.83 -0.92 -2.98
N GLU A 169 -30.86 -1.74 -3.25
CA GLU A 169 -31.52 -2.57 -2.25
C GLU A 169 -30.86 -3.96 -2.09
N ILE A 170 -30.73 -4.38 -0.81
CA ILE A 170 -30.12 -5.68 -0.44
C ILE A 170 -31.15 -6.79 -0.59
N LYS A 171 -30.93 -7.71 -1.53
CA LYS A 171 -31.70 -8.96 -1.59
C LYS A 171 -31.04 -10.03 -0.73
N LYS A 172 -31.74 -10.47 0.32
CA LYS A 172 -31.41 -11.67 1.08
C LYS A 172 -32.01 -12.89 0.36
N ASN A 173 -31.12 -13.84 0.02
CA ASN A 173 -31.55 -15.22 -0.29
C ASN A 173 -31.76 -15.99 1.00
#